data_2a81db0dbab27b162df8d3d9bc82b361
#
_entry.id   2a81db0dbab27b162df8d3d9bc82b361
#
_cell.length_a   1.000
_cell.length_b   1.000
_cell.length_c   1.000
_cell.angle_alpha   90.00
_cell.angle_beta   90.00
_cell.angle_gamma   90.00
#
_symmetry.space_group_name_H-M   'P 1'
#
loop_
_entity.id
_entity.type
_entity.pdbx_description
1 polymer ?
#
loop_
_entity_poly.entity_id
_entity_poly.type
_entity_poly.pdbx_seq_one_letter_code
_entity_poly.pdbx_strand_id
1 'polypeptide(L)'
;TTAMASGTDSQGNSGQAAIDRFVAMMIERMQQMKDTGWKQGWIGGASGYAGLPQNVGGRNYSGSNSFFLQMHTAAMNYQLPVYLTFKQAHNLKAHVLKGEKAFPVVYWDMMIKDSHGKRISTEEYRAMSKEEKKDMDVIPFIKSFPVYNVAQTNLAEVQPERMQKLMDRFKVPELRDTEGMYTHAALDRMVETQQWLCPIRADKRENGAYYSPSKDIVVLPMKAQFNIGDSPEETYRGGMEYYSTMLHEMTHSTMTPERLNREMGGR
;
A
#
# COMPACT_ATOMS: atom_id res chain seq x y z
N THR A 1 -19.74 -50.75 27.22
CA THR A 1 -19.13 -49.46 27.57
C THR A 1 -18.46 -48.89 26.36
N THR A 2 -19.19 -48.05 25.65
CA THR A 2 -18.74 -47.45 24.40
C THR A 2 -18.49 -45.97 24.71
N ALA A 3 -17.26 -45.52 24.55
CA ALA A 3 -16.86 -44.13 24.71
C ALA A 3 -17.20 -43.36 23.45
N MET A 4 -17.98 -42.28 23.57
CA MET A 4 -18.22 -41.29 22.52
C MET A 4 -17.00 -40.37 22.45
N ALA A 5 -16.37 -40.32 21.30
CA ALA A 5 -15.35 -39.35 20.96
C ALA A 5 -16.03 -38.06 20.47
N SER A 6 -15.73 -36.95 21.11
CA SER A 6 -16.24 -35.62 20.84
C SER A 6 -15.62 -35.05 19.54
N GLY A 7 -16.47 -34.77 18.58
CA GLY A 7 -16.09 -34.03 17.36
C GLY A 7 -16.10 -32.51 17.58
N THR A 8 -14.98 -31.91 17.91
CA THR A 8 -14.84 -30.43 18.03
C THR A 8 -13.62 -29.83 17.32
N ASP A 9 -12.91 -30.58 16.47
CA ASP A 9 -11.65 -30.09 15.88
C ASP A 9 -11.69 -29.67 14.39
N SER A 10 -12.86 -29.68 13.72
CA SER A 10 -12.87 -29.44 12.26
C SER A 10 -13.03 -27.99 11.83
N GLN A 11 -13.39 -27.06 12.69
CA GLN A 11 -13.63 -25.65 12.30
C GLN A 11 -12.43 -24.72 12.51
N GLY A 12 -11.55 -24.97 13.45
CA GLY A 12 -10.30 -24.24 13.63
C GLY A 12 -9.30 -24.46 12.48
N ASN A 13 -9.36 -25.64 11.86
CA ASN A 13 -8.42 -26.05 10.82
C ASN A 13 -8.68 -25.37 9.45
N SER A 14 -9.91 -24.93 9.14
CA SER A 14 -10.23 -24.29 7.86
C SER A 14 -9.72 -22.84 7.77
N GLY A 15 -9.77 -22.08 8.87
CA GLY A 15 -9.25 -20.72 8.95
C GLY A 15 -7.72 -20.70 8.87
N GLN A 16 -7.04 -21.57 9.62
CA GLN A 16 -5.59 -21.70 9.57
C GLN A 16 -5.11 -22.16 8.19
N ALA A 17 -5.77 -23.13 7.58
CA ALA A 17 -5.43 -23.58 6.23
C ALA A 17 -5.59 -22.47 5.17
N ALA A 18 -6.54 -21.55 5.34
CA ALA A 18 -6.69 -20.40 4.45
C ALA A 18 -5.55 -19.38 4.64
N ILE A 19 -5.15 -19.14 5.89
CA ILE A 19 -3.98 -18.30 6.23
C ILE A 19 -2.71 -18.91 5.64
N ASP A 20 -2.48 -20.20 5.85
CA ASP A 20 -1.28 -20.89 5.39
C ASP A 20 -1.17 -20.88 3.86
N ARG A 21 -2.29 -21.11 3.15
CA ARG A 21 -2.32 -21.01 1.68
C ARG A 21 -2.02 -19.58 1.20
N PHE A 22 -2.57 -18.57 1.89
CA PHE A 22 -2.30 -17.18 1.57
C PHE A 22 -0.83 -16.86 1.78
N VAL A 23 -0.26 -17.23 2.93
CA VAL A 23 1.16 -17.04 3.24
C VAL A 23 2.05 -17.75 2.23
N ALA A 24 1.77 -19.01 1.91
CA ALA A 24 2.53 -19.78 0.92
C ALA A 24 2.50 -19.11 -0.46
N MET A 25 1.33 -18.69 -0.92
CA MET A 25 1.18 -17.97 -2.19
C MET A 25 1.94 -16.64 -2.17
N MET A 26 1.93 -15.91 -1.04
CA MET A 26 2.67 -14.66 -0.91
C MET A 26 4.17 -14.88 -0.96
N ILE A 27 4.68 -15.90 -0.27
CA ILE A 27 6.10 -16.29 -0.32
C ILE A 27 6.50 -16.65 -1.74
N GLU A 28 5.70 -17.48 -2.44
CA GLU A 28 5.94 -17.83 -3.84
C GLU A 28 6.00 -16.60 -4.75
N ARG A 29 5.07 -15.65 -4.59
CA ARG A 29 5.07 -14.39 -5.36
C ARG A 29 6.27 -13.51 -5.05
N MET A 30 6.66 -13.40 -3.80
CA MET A 30 7.85 -12.66 -3.39
C MET A 30 9.12 -13.29 -3.98
N GLN A 31 9.22 -14.63 -4.02
CA GLN A 31 10.33 -15.35 -4.64
C GLN A 31 10.37 -15.11 -6.15
N GLN A 32 9.24 -15.24 -6.86
CA GLN A 32 9.14 -14.94 -8.29
C GLN A 32 9.57 -13.52 -8.63
N MET A 33 9.24 -12.54 -7.78
CA MET A 33 9.64 -11.15 -7.97
C MET A 33 11.14 -10.93 -7.70
N LYS A 34 11.73 -11.65 -6.77
CA LYS A 34 13.17 -11.63 -6.52
C LYS A 34 13.95 -12.15 -7.73
N ASP A 35 13.47 -13.22 -8.35
CA ASP A 35 14.08 -13.85 -9.51
C ASP A 35 13.97 -13.00 -10.79
N THR A 36 12.96 -12.11 -10.88
CA THR A 36 12.81 -11.17 -12.02
C THR A 36 13.67 -9.91 -11.89
N GLY A 37 14.58 -9.85 -10.93
CA GLY A 37 15.46 -8.68 -10.74
C GLY A 37 14.70 -7.45 -10.22
N TRP A 38 13.52 -7.66 -9.60
CA TRP A 38 12.69 -6.62 -9.03
C TRP A 38 13.50 -5.77 -8.03
N LYS A 39 13.82 -4.56 -8.44
CA LYS A 39 14.36 -3.52 -7.55
C LYS A 39 13.16 -2.81 -6.94
N GLN A 40 13.16 -2.59 -5.64
CA GLN A 40 12.14 -1.86 -4.87
C GLN A 40 11.61 -0.61 -5.62
N GLY A 41 10.74 -0.80 -6.60
CA GLY A 41 10.06 0.28 -7.34
C GLY A 41 8.74 0.72 -6.71
N TRP A 42 8.33 0.05 -5.64
CA TRP A 42 7.04 0.25 -4.97
C TRP A 42 7.07 1.33 -3.86
N ILE A 43 8.26 1.80 -3.48
CA ILE A 43 8.45 2.94 -2.58
C ILE A 43 8.95 4.12 -3.42
N GLY A 44 8.07 4.77 -4.11
CA GLY A 44 8.40 6.01 -4.80
C GLY A 44 8.17 5.99 -6.29
N GLY A 45 7.58 7.01 -6.84
CA GLY A 45 7.28 7.42 -8.20
C GLY A 45 7.88 6.75 -9.44
N ALA A 46 8.61 5.67 -9.28
CA ALA A 46 9.14 4.84 -10.37
C ALA A 46 8.06 3.93 -11.02
N SER A 47 6.88 3.82 -10.43
CA SER A 47 5.79 2.97 -10.93
C SER A 47 5.04 3.55 -12.13
N GLY A 48 5.36 4.77 -12.57
CA GLY A 48 4.67 5.41 -13.70
C GLY A 48 3.22 5.85 -13.41
N TYR A 49 2.74 5.70 -12.19
CA TYR A 49 1.42 6.15 -11.74
C TYR A 49 1.47 6.77 -10.34
N ALA A 50 0.48 7.61 -10.02
CA ALA A 50 0.30 8.21 -8.70
C ALA A 50 -0.87 7.55 -7.95
N GLY A 51 -0.73 7.34 -6.63
CA GLY A 51 -1.81 6.88 -5.77
C GLY A 51 -1.74 5.41 -5.37
N LEU A 52 -2.73 5.00 -4.57
CA LEU A 52 -2.86 3.65 -4.02
C LEU A 52 -3.69 2.75 -4.95
N PRO A 53 -3.50 1.43 -4.88
CA PRO A 53 -4.36 0.50 -5.59
C PRO A 53 -5.84 0.70 -5.23
N GLN A 54 -6.67 0.73 -6.26
CA GLN A 54 -8.11 0.93 -6.15
C GLN A 54 -8.88 -0.18 -6.84
N ASN A 55 -10.10 -0.42 -6.38
CA ASN A 55 -11.05 -1.15 -7.20
C ASN A 55 -11.59 -0.24 -8.33
N VAL A 56 -12.16 -0.84 -9.35
CA VAL A 56 -12.72 -0.09 -10.50
C VAL A 56 -13.85 0.89 -10.14
N GLY A 57 -14.42 0.78 -8.94
CA GLY A 57 -15.39 1.72 -8.35
C GLY A 57 -14.75 2.91 -7.62
N GLY A 58 -13.41 2.98 -7.53
CA GLY A 58 -12.67 4.08 -6.90
C GLY A 58 -12.37 3.91 -5.41
N ARG A 59 -12.72 2.76 -4.80
CA ARG A 59 -12.37 2.46 -3.41
C ARG A 59 -10.93 1.96 -3.32
N ASN A 60 -10.13 2.60 -2.48
CA ASN A 60 -8.76 2.16 -2.19
C ASN A 60 -8.74 0.82 -1.47
N TYR A 61 -7.78 -0.01 -1.84
CA TYR A 61 -7.38 -1.14 -1.00
C TYR A 61 -6.54 -0.65 0.17
N SER A 62 -6.57 -1.37 1.27
CA SER A 62 -5.86 -1.02 2.51
C SER A 62 -5.04 -2.19 3.04
N GLY A 63 -4.11 -1.90 3.97
CA GLY A 63 -3.28 -2.89 4.63
C GLY A 63 -2.48 -3.77 3.66
N SER A 64 -2.42 -5.06 3.94
CA SER A 64 -1.71 -6.05 3.12
C SER A 64 -2.19 -6.12 1.67
N ASN A 65 -3.50 -5.93 1.42
CA ASN A 65 -4.02 -5.92 0.06
C ASN A 65 -3.45 -4.77 -0.77
N SER A 66 -3.37 -3.56 -0.20
CA SER A 66 -2.76 -2.42 -0.89
C SER A 66 -1.30 -2.69 -1.22
N PHE A 67 -0.55 -3.19 -0.24
CA PHE A 67 0.86 -3.53 -0.41
C PHE A 67 1.07 -4.55 -1.54
N PHE A 68 0.38 -5.67 -1.49
CA PHE A 68 0.55 -6.73 -2.47
C PHE A 68 0.05 -6.39 -3.86
N LEU A 69 -1.01 -5.59 -3.97
CA LEU A 69 -1.48 -5.13 -5.27
C LEU A 69 -0.54 -4.12 -5.90
N GLN A 70 0.14 -3.26 -5.12
CA GLN A 70 1.22 -2.41 -5.63
C GLN A 70 2.36 -3.26 -6.18
N MET A 71 2.82 -4.23 -5.41
CA MET A 71 3.87 -5.16 -5.84
C MET A 71 3.47 -5.90 -7.13
N HIS A 72 2.24 -6.41 -7.19
CA HIS A 72 1.73 -7.11 -8.36
C HIS A 72 1.64 -6.19 -9.59
N THR A 73 1.17 -4.95 -9.41
CA THR A 73 1.15 -3.93 -10.47
C THR A 73 2.55 -3.70 -11.05
N ALA A 74 3.54 -3.53 -10.17
CA ALA A 74 4.92 -3.29 -10.57
C ALA A 74 5.55 -4.53 -11.24
N ALA A 75 5.38 -5.72 -10.66
CA ALA A 75 5.94 -6.97 -11.19
C ALA A 75 5.41 -7.33 -12.57
N MET A 76 4.13 -7.04 -12.82
CA MET A 76 3.46 -7.28 -14.10
C MET A 76 3.58 -6.11 -15.07
N ASN A 77 4.26 -5.03 -14.67
CA ASN A 77 4.40 -3.80 -15.44
C ASN A 77 3.06 -3.20 -15.91
N TYR A 78 2.02 -3.30 -15.06
CA TYR A 78 0.73 -2.70 -15.36
C TYR A 78 0.80 -1.17 -15.22
N GLN A 79 0.17 -0.46 -16.15
CA GLN A 79 0.15 1.01 -16.16
C GLN A 79 -0.69 1.61 -15.03
N LEU A 80 -1.72 0.88 -14.58
CA LEU A 80 -2.67 1.36 -13.58
C LEU A 80 -2.80 0.36 -12.42
N PRO A 81 -2.81 0.82 -11.17
CA PRO A 81 -3.07 -0.02 -10.00
C PRO A 81 -4.59 -0.18 -9.76
N VAL A 82 -5.35 -0.47 -10.80
CA VAL A 82 -6.81 -0.58 -10.74
C VAL A 82 -7.22 -2.02 -10.96
N TYR A 83 -8.02 -2.54 -10.03
CA TYR A 83 -8.42 -3.93 -10.00
C TYR A 83 -9.94 -4.09 -9.97
N LEU A 84 -10.43 -5.20 -10.51
CA LEU A 84 -11.84 -5.54 -10.54
C LEU A 84 -12.06 -7.05 -10.39
N THR A 85 -13.18 -7.41 -9.83
CA THR A 85 -13.64 -8.80 -9.82
C THR A 85 -14.24 -9.18 -11.18
N PHE A 86 -14.36 -10.48 -11.46
CA PHE A 86 -15.03 -10.96 -12.67
C PHE A 86 -16.45 -10.39 -12.80
N LYS A 87 -17.21 -10.34 -11.69
CA LYS A 87 -18.57 -9.75 -11.67
C LYS A 87 -18.53 -8.25 -12.01
N GLN A 88 -17.54 -7.50 -11.53
CA GLN A 88 -17.40 -6.08 -11.87
C GLN A 88 -17.04 -5.88 -13.35
N ALA A 89 -16.18 -6.73 -13.93
CA ALA A 89 -15.90 -6.71 -15.35
C ALA A 89 -17.19 -6.91 -16.16
N HIS A 90 -17.94 -7.97 -15.85
CA HIS A 90 -19.21 -8.26 -16.52
C HIS A 90 -20.22 -7.11 -16.42
N ASN A 91 -20.36 -6.49 -15.25
CA ASN A 91 -21.26 -5.33 -15.05
C ASN A 91 -20.86 -4.12 -15.91
N LEU A 92 -19.58 -4.00 -16.24
CA LEU A 92 -19.03 -2.99 -17.13
C LEU A 92 -19.09 -3.40 -18.61
N LYS A 93 -19.74 -4.53 -18.93
CA LYS A 93 -19.77 -5.12 -20.27
C LYS A 93 -18.38 -5.47 -20.83
N ALA A 94 -17.40 -5.62 -19.92
CA ALA A 94 -16.05 -6.06 -20.19
C ALA A 94 -15.89 -7.54 -19.81
N HIS A 95 -14.86 -8.17 -20.33
CA HIS A 95 -14.48 -9.53 -19.96
C HIS A 95 -12.98 -9.62 -19.69
N VAL A 96 -12.61 -10.60 -18.87
CA VAL A 96 -11.21 -10.95 -18.62
C VAL A 96 -10.65 -11.65 -19.85
N LEU A 97 -9.46 -11.27 -20.27
CA LEU A 97 -8.80 -11.87 -21.44
C LEU A 97 -8.45 -13.34 -21.20
N LYS A 98 -8.46 -14.14 -22.25
CA LYS A 98 -8.21 -15.57 -22.16
C LYS A 98 -6.79 -15.86 -21.66
N GLY A 99 -6.68 -16.71 -20.64
CA GLY A 99 -5.39 -17.11 -20.06
C GLY A 99 -4.91 -16.24 -18.89
N GLU A 100 -5.57 -15.13 -18.63
CA GLU A 100 -5.23 -14.23 -17.51
C GLU A 100 -5.50 -14.89 -16.16
N LYS A 101 -4.61 -14.64 -15.20
CA LYS A 101 -4.69 -15.20 -13.85
C LYS A 101 -5.08 -14.10 -12.84
N ALA A 102 -6.05 -14.42 -12.01
CA ALA A 102 -6.47 -13.55 -10.94
C ALA A 102 -5.39 -13.41 -9.85
N PHE A 103 -5.37 -12.26 -9.22
CA PHE A 103 -4.65 -12.05 -7.97
C PHE A 103 -5.64 -12.06 -6.80
N PRO A 104 -5.40 -12.82 -5.72
CA PRO A 104 -6.32 -12.88 -4.58
C PRO A 104 -6.13 -11.66 -3.67
N VAL A 105 -7.23 -11.02 -3.30
CA VAL A 105 -7.30 -10.09 -2.17
C VAL A 105 -8.02 -10.76 -1.01
N VAL A 106 -7.60 -10.47 0.21
CA VAL A 106 -8.11 -11.11 1.41
C VAL A 106 -8.79 -10.10 2.32
N TYR A 107 -9.86 -10.55 2.94
CA TYR A 107 -10.59 -9.77 3.95
C TYR A 107 -10.78 -10.62 5.19
N TRP A 108 -10.44 -10.06 6.32
CA TRP A 108 -10.80 -10.59 7.61
C TRP A 108 -12.28 -10.32 7.86
N ASP A 109 -12.97 -11.34 8.27
CA ASP A 109 -14.37 -11.27 8.68
C ASP A 109 -14.57 -12.10 9.95
N MET A 110 -15.64 -11.89 10.65
CA MET A 110 -15.98 -12.59 11.89
C MET A 110 -17.33 -13.25 11.74
N MET A 111 -17.41 -14.53 12.06
CA MET A 111 -18.66 -15.21 12.26
C MET A 111 -18.99 -15.13 13.76
N ILE A 112 -20.06 -14.44 14.09
CA ILE A 112 -20.49 -14.25 15.46
C ILE A 112 -21.75 -15.07 15.68
N LYS A 113 -21.75 -15.88 16.74
CA LYS A 113 -22.89 -16.70 17.15
C LYS A 113 -23.21 -16.43 18.62
N ASP A 114 -24.47 -16.42 18.94
CA ASP A 114 -24.92 -16.42 20.34
C ASP A 114 -24.81 -17.82 20.98
N SER A 115 -25.08 -17.92 22.27
CA SER A 115 -25.10 -19.18 23.05
C SER A 115 -26.02 -20.27 22.49
N HIS A 116 -26.96 -19.90 21.64
CA HIS A 116 -27.89 -20.82 20.94
C HIS A 116 -27.41 -21.18 19.52
N GLY A 117 -26.25 -20.70 19.10
CA GLY A 117 -25.68 -20.93 17.77
C GLY A 117 -26.29 -20.09 16.65
N LYS A 118 -27.16 -19.10 16.97
CA LYS A 118 -27.73 -18.18 16.01
C LYS A 118 -26.68 -17.15 15.57
N ARG A 119 -26.60 -16.91 14.26
CA ARG A 119 -25.71 -15.89 13.71
C ARG A 119 -26.18 -14.48 14.07
N ILE A 120 -25.24 -13.68 14.55
CA ILE A 120 -25.39 -12.25 14.87
C ILE A 120 -24.63 -11.44 13.82
N SER A 121 -25.20 -10.31 13.39
CA SER A 121 -24.52 -9.40 12.48
C SER A 121 -23.39 -8.64 13.18
N THR A 122 -22.40 -8.19 12.41
CA THR A 122 -21.28 -7.40 12.96
C THR A 122 -21.77 -6.07 13.55
N GLU A 123 -22.83 -5.48 12.99
CA GLU A 123 -23.48 -4.28 13.49
C GLU A 123 -24.13 -4.52 14.85
N GLU A 124 -24.93 -5.57 14.98
CA GLU A 124 -25.55 -5.96 16.26
C GLU A 124 -24.49 -6.25 17.33
N TYR A 125 -23.44 -7.00 16.97
CA TYR A 125 -22.36 -7.29 17.91
C TYR A 125 -21.62 -6.01 18.36
N ARG A 126 -21.39 -5.05 17.47
CA ARG A 126 -20.74 -3.78 17.85
C ARG A 126 -21.57 -2.98 18.84
N ALA A 127 -22.90 -3.02 18.70
CA ALA A 127 -23.84 -2.32 19.56
C ALA A 127 -24.03 -2.95 20.95
N MET A 128 -23.62 -4.21 21.15
CA MET A 128 -23.72 -4.93 22.40
C MET A 128 -22.81 -4.37 23.48
N SER A 129 -23.24 -4.51 24.74
CA SER A 129 -22.43 -4.23 25.93
C SER A 129 -21.25 -5.20 26.06
N LYS A 130 -20.30 -4.88 26.94
CA LYS A 130 -19.16 -5.78 27.23
C LYS A 130 -19.60 -7.10 27.86
N GLU A 131 -20.65 -7.09 28.64
CA GLU A 131 -21.23 -8.26 29.29
C GLU A 131 -21.86 -9.21 28.26
N GLU A 132 -22.69 -8.69 27.36
CA GLU A 132 -23.33 -9.47 26.30
C GLU A 132 -22.31 -10.08 25.32
N LYS A 133 -21.21 -9.37 25.05
CA LYS A 133 -20.12 -9.86 24.18
C LYS A 133 -19.38 -11.08 24.75
N LYS A 134 -19.42 -11.30 26.08
CA LYS A 134 -18.76 -12.47 26.71
C LYS A 134 -19.43 -13.79 26.34
N ASP A 135 -20.72 -13.77 26.07
CA ASP A 135 -21.52 -14.95 25.74
C ASP A 135 -21.57 -15.21 24.21
N MET A 136 -20.80 -14.46 23.45
CA MET A 136 -20.72 -14.60 21.99
C MET A 136 -19.54 -15.45 21.58
N ASP A 137 -19.76 -16.41 20.70
CA ASP A 137 -18.70 -17.16 20.03
C ASP A 137 -18.28 -16.39 18.77
N VAL A 138 -17.06 -15.83 18.79
CA VAL A 138 -16.50 -15.03 17.71
C VAL A 138 -15.43 -15.81 17.00
N ILE A 139 -15.74 -16.29 15.80
CA ILE A 139 -14.85 -17.09 14.98
C ILE A 139 -14.29 -16.20 13.86
N PRO A 140 -13.02 -15.79 13.91
CA PRO A 140 -12.40 -15.07 12.82
C PRO A 140 -12.17 -15.99 11.63
N PHE A 141 -12.41 -15.49 10.42
CA PHE A 141 -12.11 -16.21 9.18
C PHE A 141 -11.66 -15.26 8.08
N ILE A 142 -10.99 -15.84 7.08
CA ILE A 142 -10.50 -15.09 5.93
C ILE A 142 -11.36 -15.41 4.71
N LYS A 143 -11.85 -14.35 4.05
CA LYS A 143 -12.44 -14.43 2.72
C LYS A 143 -11.40 -14.00 1.68
N SER A 144 -11.19 -14.80 0.66
CA SER A 144 -10.37 -14.46 -0.49
C SER A 144 -11.25 -14.19 -1.70
N PHE A 145 -10.95 -13.09 -2.40
CA PHE A 145 -11.66 -12.69 -3.62
C PHE A 145 -10.65 -12.57 -4.76
N PRO A 146 -10.85 -13.29 -5.88
CA PRO A 146 -10.03 -13.13 -7.05
C PRO A 146 -10.29 -11.77 -7.71
N VAL A 147 -9.25 -11.00 -7.97
CA VAL A 147 -9.30 -9.75 -8.71
C VAL A 147 -8.33 -9.78 -9.90
N TYR A 148 -8.65 -9.03 -10.91
CA TYR A 148 -7.86 -8.84 -12.12
C TYR A 148 -7.49 -7.38 -12.26
N ASN A 149 -6.31 -7.08 -12.77
CA ASN A 149 -5.99 -5.72 -13.18
C ASN A 149 -6.83 -5.30 -14.40
N VAL A 150 -7.15 -4.03 -14.55
CA VAL A 150 -7.89 -3.54 -15.74
C VAL A 150 -7.17 -3.87 -17.04
N ALA A 151 -5.83 -3.95 -17.03
CA ALA A 151 -5.02 -4.36 -18.18
C ALA A 151 -5.24 -5.84 -18.60
N GLN A 152 -5.78 -6.66 -17.72
CA GLN A 152 -6.14 -8.07 -18.01
C GLN A 152 -7.56 -8.20 -18.58
N THR A 153 -8.16 -7.09 -18.98
CA THR A 153 -9.53 -7.05 -19.53
C THR A 153 -9.58 -6.24 -20.80
N ASN A 154 -10.65 -6.41 -21.55
CA ASN A 154 -10.93 -5.55 -22.71
C ASN A 154 -11.65 -4.23 -22.36
N LEU A 155 -11.51 -3.74 -21.13
CA LEU A 155 -12.19 -2.53 -20.65
C LEU A 155 -11.85 -1.30 -21.52
N ALA A 156 -10.61 -1.19 -21.98
CA ALA A 156 -10.16 -0.08 -22.84
C ALA A 156 -10.92 -0.04 -24.18
N GLU A 157 -11.32 -1.20 -24.70
CA GLU A 157 -12.05 -1.32 -25.96
C GLU A 157 -13.54 -0.98 -25.79
N VAL A 158 -14.16 -1.53 -24.73
CA VAL A 158 -15.62 -1.41 -24.52
C VAL A 158 -16.01 -0.13 -23.79
N GLN A 159 -15.11 0.48 -23.03
CA GLN A 159 -15.33 1.72 -22.27
C GLN A 159 -14.11 2.65 -22.30
N PRO A 160 -13.72 3.16 -23.47
CA PRO A 160 -12.50 3.99 -23.63
C PRO A 160 -12.53 5.25 -22.77
N GLU A 161 -13.67 5.93 -22.67
CA GLU A 161 -13.80 7.13 -21.82
C GLU A 161 -13.56 6.84 -20.33
N ARG A 162 -14.03 5.69 -19.85
CA ARG A 162 -13.79 5.26 -18.46
C ARG A 162 -12.33 4.93 -18.25
N MET A 163 -11.72 4.25 -19.20
CA MET A 163 -10.29 3.95 -19.14
C MET A 163 -9.46 5.23 -19.15
N GLN A 164 -9.80 6.20 -19.97
CA GLN A 164 -9.12 7.50 -19.99
C GLN A 164 -9.23 8.21 -18.63
N LYS A 165 -10.42 8.26 -18.03
CA LYS A 165 -10.62 8.84 -16.69
C LYS A 165 -9.78 8.13 -15.61
N LEU A 166 -9.57 6.82 -15.73
CA LEU A 166 -8.67 6.09 -14.83
C LEU A 166 -7.22 6.50 -15.09
N MET A 167 -6.79 6.57 -16.34
CA MET A 167 -5.42 7.02 -16.67
C MET A 167 -5.15 8.43 -16.16
N ASP A 168 -6.08 9.37 -16.36
CA ASP A 168 -5.96 10.75 -15.89
C ASP A 168 -5.85 10.83 -14.36
N ARG A 169 -6.64 10.01 -13.65
CA ARG A 169 -6.63 9.93 -12.17
C ARG A 169 -5.28 9.48 -11.61
N PHE A 170 -4.64 8.54 -12.29
CA PHE A 170 -3.35 7.97 -11.86
C PHE A 170 -2.16 8.59 -12.57
N LYS A 171 -2.38 9.59 -13.41
CA LYS A 171 -1.30 10.32 -14.07
C LYS A 171 -0.40 10.94 -13.01
N VAL A 172 0.89 10.66 -13.12
CA VAL A 172 1.88 11.31 -12.27
C VAL A 172 1.91 12.79 -12.67
N PRO A 173 1.67 13.73 -11.74
CA PRO A 173 1.73 15.15 -12.05
C PRO A 173 3.09 15.51 -12.64
N GLU A 174 3.13 16.36 -13.63
CA GLU A 174 4.40 16.96 -14.07
C GLU A 174 4.97 17.79 -12.94
N LEU A 175 6.27 17.70 -12.73
CA LEU A 175 6.93 18.54 -11.74
C LEU A 175 7.03 19.94 -12.31
N ARG A 176 6.63 20.92 -11.53
CA ARG A 176 6.97 22.32 -11.78
C ARG A 176 8.48 22.49 -11.56
N ASP A 177 9.06 23.54 -12.13
CA ASP A 177 10.43 23.91 -11.82
C ASP A 177 10.56 24.36 -10.35
N THR A 178 11.76 24.71 -9.93
CA THR A 178 12.04 25.20 -8.59
C THR A 178 12.21 26.72 -8.53
N GLU A 179 11.86 27.44 -9.60
CA GLU A 179 11.93 28.88 -9.66
C GLU A 179 10.98 29.51 -8.65
N GLY A 180 11.44 30.50 -7.91
CA GLY A 180 10.68 31.14 -6.86
C GLY A 180 10.56 30.36 -5.53
N MET A 181 11.01 29.12 -5.48
CA MET A 181 11.08 28.37 -4.21
C MET A 181 12.19 28.93 -3.32
N TYR A 182 11.96 28.89 -1.99
CA TYR A 182 13.00 29.21 -1.02
C TYR A 182 14.26 28.36 -1.25
N THR A 183 15.44 28.96 -1.12
CA THR A 183 16.74 28.31 -1.26
C THR A 183 17.61 28.55 -0.02
N HIS A 184 18.39 27.55 0.36
CA HIS A 184 19.33 27.64 1.47
C HIS A 184 20.70 27.13 1.04
N ALA A 185 21.57 28.03 0.61
CA ALA A 185 22.84 27.71 -0.05
C ALA A 185 23.75 26.75 0.74
N ALA A 186 23.76 26.84 2.08
CA ALA A 186 24.57 25.94 2.90
C ALA A 186 24.03 24.52 2.92
N LEU A 187 22.68 24.34 2.96
CA LEU A 187 22.06 23.04 2.92
C LEU A 187 22.14 22.43 1.53
N ASP A 188 21.98 23.21 0.47
CA ASP A 188 22.14 22.77 -0.91
C ASP A 188 23.57 22.23 -1.14
N ARG A 189 24.57 23.01 -0.73
CA ARG A 189 25.97 22.58 -0.81
C ARG A 189 26.23 21.28 -0.03
N MET A 190 25.66 21.15 1.17
CA MET A 190 25.81 19.94 1.98
C MET A 190 25.23 18.71 1.28
N VAL A 191 24.08 18.84 0.62
CA VAL A 191 23.48 17.75 -0.18
C VAL A 191 24.33 17.44 -1.41
N GLU A 192 24.77 18.46 -2.14
CA GLU A 192 25.60 18.30 -3.33
C GLU A 192 26.96 17.63 -3.02
N THR A 193 27.59 18.03 -1.93
CA THR A 193 28.89 17.52 -1.51
C THR A 193 28.80 16.31 -0.59
N GLN A 194 27.58 15.87 -0.25
CA GLN A 194 27.31 14.74 0.67
C GLN A 194 28.00 14.90 2.05
N GLN A 195 28.12 16.14 2.53
CA GLN A 195 28.77 16.46 3.80
C GLN A 195 27.80 16.37 4.98
N TRP A 196 27.24 15.18 5.18
CA TRP A 196 26.41 14.83 6.34
C TRP A 196 26.91 13.49 6.92
N LEU A 197 26.31 13.06 8.03
CA LEU A 197 26.66 11.83 8.75
C LEU A 197 26.38 10.55 7.94
N CYS A 198 25.49 10.62 6.97
CA CYS A 198 25.15 9.56 6.04
C CYS A 198 24.74 10.16 4.68
N PRO A 199 24.72 9.38 3.60
CA PRO A 199 24.29 9.86 2.30
C PRO A 199 22.87 10.46 2.33
N ILE A 200 22.65 11.54 1.58
CA ILE A 200 21.34 12.17 1.36
C ILE A 200 20.98 12.01 -0.12
N ARG A 201 19.88 11.34 -0.41
CA ARG A 201 19.35 11.16 -1.76
C ARG A 201 18.12 12.02 -1.95
N ALA A 202 18.17 12.99 -2.86
CA ALA A 202 17.12 13.94 -3.18
C ALA A 202 16.91 14.12 -4.70
N ASP A 203 17.51 13.24 -5.51
CA ASP A 203 17.60 13.32 -6.98
C ASP A 203 16.49 12.56 -7.71
N LYS A 204 15.61 11.88 -7.00
CA LYS A 204 14.55 11.06 -7.57
C LYS A 204 13.19 11.42 -6.99
N ARG A 205 12.14 11.17 -7.78
CA ARG A 205 10.78 11.20 -7.26
C ARG A 205 10.60 10.15 -6.18
N GLU A 206 10.09 10.59 -5.02
CA GLU A 206 9.74 9.74 -3.89
C GLU A 206 8.34 10.07 -3.40
N ASN A 207 7.65 9.10 -2.80
CA ASN A 207 6.32 9.32 -2.23
C ASN A 207 6.35 9.86 -0.79
N GLY A 208 7.52 9.98 -0.20
CA GLY A 208 7.72 10.50 1.15
C GLY A 208 9.20 10.62 1.48
N ALA A 209 9.49 11.37 2.53
CA ALA A 209 10.82 11.47 3.11
C ALA A 209 10.97 10.42 4.22
N TYR A 210 12.17 9.88 4.38
CA TYR A 210 12.49 8.97 5.47
C TYR A 210 13.99 8.80 5.66
N TYR A 211 14.39 8.48 6.88
CA TYR A 211 15.70 7.91 7.17
C TYR A 211 15.59 6.38 7.21
N SER A 212 16.48 5.68 6.53
CA SER A 212 16.59 4.21 6.53
C SER A 212 17.74 3.74 7.40
N PRO A 213 17.51 3.24 8.63
CA PRO A 213 18.58 2.76 9.51
C PRO A 213 19.36 1.58 8.92
N SER A 214 18.70 0.68 8.22
CA SER A 214 19.33 -0.51 7.62
C SER A 214 20.29 -0.20 6.48
N LYS A 215 20.10 0.95 5.79
CA LYS A 215 20.94 1.41 4.69
C LYS A 215 21.79 2.60 5.06
N ASP A 216 21.55 3.16 6.24
CA ASP A 216 22.13 4.40 6.74
C ASP A 216 22.07 5.52 5.69
N ILE A 217 20.86 5.84 5.22
CA ILE A 217 20.64 6.85 4.18
C ILE A 217 19.38 7.68 4.49
N VAL A 218 19.46 8.98 4.27
CA VAL A 218 18.32 9.88 4.21
C VAL A 218 17.79 9.93 2.78
N VAL A 219 16.50 9.72 2.60
CA VAL A 219 15.80 9.77 1.31
C VAL A 219 14.77 10.88 1.35
N LEU A 220 14.80 11.74 0.35
CA LEU A 220 13.89 12.88 0.20
C LEU A 220 13.24 12.87 -1.18
N PRO A 221 11.97 13.30 -1.29
CA PRO A 221 11.39 13.67 -2.57
C PRO A 221 12.21 14.79 -3.22
N MET A 222 12.23 14.86 -4.55
CA MET A 222 12.84 15.99 -5.25
C MET A 222 12.25 17.31 -4.78
N LYS A 223 13.05 18.36 -4.66
CA LYS A 223 12.59 19.70 -4.24
C LYS A 223 11.38 20.17 -5.06
N ALA A 224 11.37 19.91 -6.35
CA ALA A 224 10.29 20.23 -7.26
C ALA A 224 8.93 19.59 -6.88
N GLN A 225 8.90 18.48 -6.11
CA GLN A 225 7.67 17.85 -5.63
C GLN A 225 6.96 18.66 -4.54
N PHE A 226 7.66 19.61 -3.93
CA PHE A 226 7.09 20.54 -2.95
C PHE A 226 6.53 21.82 -3.59
N ASN A 227 6.72 22.01 -4.91
CA ASN A 227 6.13 23.14 -5.64
C ASN A 227 4.69 22.81 -6.07
N ILE A 228 3.76 22.79 -5.11
CA ILE A 228 2.34 22.44 -5.31
C ILE A 228 1.41 23.65 -5.27
N GLY A 229 1.91 24.83 -4.92
CA GLY A 229 1.13 26.05 -4.80
C GLY A 229 0.92 26.74 -6.14
N ASP A 230 -0.12 27.58 -6.22
CA ASP A 230 -0.45 28.38 -7.38
C ASP A 230 -0.09 29.86 -7.25
N SER A 231 0.41 30.28 -6.08
CA SER A 231 0.89 31.63 -5.81
C SER A 231 2.40 31.67 -5.52
N PRO A 232 3.06 32.84 -5.71
CA PRO A 232 4.47 33.00 -5.35
C PRO A 232 4.78 32.69 -3.89
N GLU A 233 3.86 33.04 -2.96
CA GLU A 233 4.01 32.76 -1.54
C GLU A 233 3.97 31.26 -1.25
N GLU A 234 3.07 30.55 -1.90
CA GLU A 234 2.95 29.08 -1.76
C GLU A 234 4.15 28.37 -2.36
N THR A 235 4.62 28.83 -3.53
CA THR A 235 5.86 28.34 -4.17
C THR A 235 7.06 28.52 -3.25
N TYR A 236 7.23 29.73 -2.67
CA TYR A 236 8.29 30.02 -1.71
C TYR A 236 8.20 29.11 -0.47
N ARG A 237 6.99 28.95 0.09
CA ARG A 237 6.73 28.06 1.23
C ARG A 237 7.08 26.62 0.93
N GLY A 238 6.76 26.11 -0.28
CA GLY A 238 7.16 24.77 -0.71
C GLY A 238 8.67 24.54 -0.58
N GLY A 239 9.48 25.54 -0.90
CA GLY A 239 10.93 25.49 -0.67
C GLY A 239 11.29 25.38 0.82
N MET A 240 10.61 26.11 1.70
CA MET A 240 10.82 26.01 3.15
C MET A 240 10.44 24.62 3.68
N GLU A 241 9.32 24.06 3.21
CA GLU A 241 8.86 22.73 3.61
C GLU A 241 9.86 21.63 3.18
N TYR A 242 10.46 21.75 2.00
CA TYR A 242 11.52 20.84 1.56
C TYR A 242 12.69 20.81 2.56
N TYR A 243 13.23 21.97 2.95
CA TYR A 243 14.35 21.99 3.91
C TYR A 243 13.92 21.59 5.32
N SER A 244 12.72 21.94 5.76
CA SER A 244 12.18 21.49 7.04
C SER A 244 12.10 19.95 7.08
N THR A 245 11.58 19.34 6.02
CA THR A 245 11.49 17.89 5.88
C THR A 245 12.89 17.26 5.87
N MET A 246 13.82 17.84 5.13
CA MET A 246 15.21 17.37 5.09
C MET A 246 15.86 17.38 6.48
N LEU A 247 15.76 18.47 7.21
CA LEU A 247 16.32 18.60 8.56
C LEU A 247 15.66 17.62 9.54
N HIS A 248 14.37 17.34 9.36
CA HIS A 248 13.65 16.35 10.16
C HIS A 248 14.24 14.93 9.95
N GLU A 249 14.42 14.50 8.70
CA GLU A 249 14.99 13.19 8.40
C GLU A 249 16.47 13.09 8.77
N MET A 250 17.20 14.18 8.61
CA MET A 250 18.58 14.29 9.12
C MET A 250 18.64 14.10 10.64
N THR A 251 17.66 14.64 11.38
CA THR A 251 17.57 14.43 12.83
C THR A 251 17.35 12.96 13.17
N HIS A 252 16.52 12.25 12.39
CA HIS A 252 16.37 10.79 12.55
C HIS A 252 17.69 10.05 12.32
N SER A 253 18.51 10.47 11.38
CA SER A 253 19.80 9.83 11.11
C SER A 253 20.81 9.96 12.27
N THR A 254 20.61 10.89 13.19
CA THR A 254 21.50 11.03 14.37
C THR A 254 21.20 10.01 15.48
N MET A 255 20.15 9.22 15.37
CA MET A 255 19.65 8.36 16.47
C MET A 255 20.37 7.03 16.58
N THR A 256 21.19 6.66 15.61
CA THR A 256 21.91 5.38 15.61
C THR A 256 22.85 5.25 16.82
N PRO A 257 23.16 4.03 17.28
CA PRO A 257 24.06 3.78 18.43
C PRO A 257 25.45 4.41 18.23
N GLU A 258 25.94 4.47 16.99
CA GLU A 258 27.26 5.02 16.65
C GLU A 258 27.29 6.55 16.66
N ARG A 259 26.11 7.21 16.84
CA ARG A 259 25.96 8.68 16.85
C ARG A 259 25.44 9.14 18.21
N LEU A 260 24.19 9.54 18.30
CA LEU A 260 23.62 10.07 19.54
C LEU A 260 22.91 9.01 20.40
N ASN A 261 22.78 7.78 19.92
CA ASN A 261 22.15 6.64 20.60
C ASN A 261 20.82 7.04 21.29
N ARG A 262 19.93 7.68 20.57
CA ARG A 262 18.62 8.11 21.10
C ARG A 262 17.62 6.98 20.95
N GLU A 263 16.97 6.60 22.05
CA GLU A 263 15.81 5.72 22.00
C GLU A 263 14.63 6.45 21.36
N MET A 264 14.01 5.84 20.35
CA MET A 264 12.72 6.29 19.85
C MET A 264 11.69 6.00 20.92
N GLY A 265 11.25 7.02 21.64
CA GLY A 265 10.10 6.90 22.51
C GLY A 265 8.94 6.31 21.74
N GLY A 266 8.50 5.10 22.11
CA GLY A 266 7.36 4.46 21.46
C GLY A 266 6.11 5.34 21.58
N ARG A 267 5.46 5.61 20.46
CA ARG A 267 4.09 6.12 20.42
C ARG A 267 3.11 4.96 20.34
#